data_c1e2c0a8aebd8dbd9dcd16b0666bcf8f
#
_entry.id   c1e2c0a8aebd8dbd9dcd16b0666bcf8f
#
_cell.length_a   1.000
_cell.length_b   1.000
_cell.length_c   1.000
_cell.angle_alpha   90.00
_cell.angle_beta   90.00
_cell.angle_gamma   90.00
#
_symmetry.space_group_name_H-M   'P 1'
#
loop_
_entity.id
_entity.type
_entity.pdbx_description
1 polymer ?
#
loop_
_entity_poly.entity_id
_entity_poly.type
_entity_poly.pdbx_seq_one_letter_code
_entity_poly.pdbx_strand_id
1 'polypeptide(L)'
;FSGNALKGTPQLTIGAVANPGASDLAGEIDNMKRKADAGAEFFQTQAIYDVDAFDQFMNKAKPGKPVLAGIIPIKSVKMAQYMNDKIPGVDIPQDLIDKIDAAGDDKAKVADISIEIAGSTVRALRDMTRGVHVMAIGWEDKIPAILDRASG
;
A
#
# COMPACT_ATOMS: atom_id res chain seq x y z
N PHE A 1 -14.69 23.84 5.98
CA PHE A 1 -14.31 25.05 5.22
C PHE A 1 -14.54 26.26 6.09
N SER A 2 -13.47 27.04 6.38
CA SER A 2 -13.54 28.23 7.24
C SER A 2 -14.17 29.46 6.54
N GLY A 3 -14.46 29.38 5.26
CA GLY A 3 -14.97 30.50 4.45
C GLY A 3 -13.95 31.59 4.12
N ASN A 4 -12.70 31.44 4.55
CA ASN A 4 -11.66 32.41 4.24
C ASN A 4 -11.13 32.24 2.82
N ALA A 5 -11.01 33.34 2.09
CA ALA A 5 -10.40 33.34 0.77
C ALA A 5 -8.90 33.00 0.88
N LEU A 6 -8.43 32.08 0.05
CA LEU A 6 -7.00 31.79 -0.11
C LEU A 6 -6.32 32.94 -0.88
N LYS A 7 -5.08 33.26 -0.50
CA LYS A 7 -4.25 34.18 -1.25
C LYS A 7 -3.49 33.40 -2.34
N GLY A 8 -3.65 33.79 -3.59
CA GLY A 8 -3.03 33.13 -4.74
C GLY A 8 -3.83 31.92 -5.23
N THR A 9 -3.34 31.32 -6.31
CA THR A 9 -3.91 30.13 -6.96
C THR A 9 -2.83 29.07 -7.11
N PRO A 10 -2.55 28.28 -6.06
CA PRO A 10 -1.54 27.23 -6.16
C PRO A 10 -1.96 26.17 -7.17
N GLN A 11 -1.01 25.76 -8.02
CA GLN A 11 -1.20 24.62 -8.92
C GLN A 11 -0.84 23.35 -8.14
N LEU A 12 -1.85 22.61 -7.71
CA LEU A 12 -1.69 21.38 -6.91
C LEU A 12 -2.09 20.17 -7.75
N THR A 13 -1.25 19.14 -7.73
CA THR A 13 -1.62 17.81 -8.20
C THR A 13 -2.44 17.12 -7.11
N ILE A 14 -3.65 16.69 -7.43
CA ILE A 14 -4.60 16.10 -6.47
C ILE A 14 -4.51 14.59 -6.53
N GLY A 15 -4.08 13.97 -5.44
CA GLY A 15 -4.14 12.53 -5.23
C GLY A 15 -5.37 12.11 -4.42
N ALA A 16 -5.82 10.88 -4.60
CA ALA A 16 -6.89 10.29 -3.81
C ALA A 16 -6.53 8.88 -3.33
N VAL A 17 -7.17 8.43 -2.25
CA VAL A 17 -6.96 7.08 -1.70
C VAL A 17 -7.82 6.08 -2.45
N ALA A 18 -7.29 4.86 -2.63
CA ALA A 18 -8.02 3.67 -3.06
C ALA A 18 -7.80 2.53 -2.07
N ASN A 19 -8.83 1.70 -1.87
CA ASN A 19 -8.77 0.56 -0.97
C ASN A 19 -9.06 -0.76 -1.70
N PRO A 20 -8.04 -1.42 -2.28
CA PRO A 20 -8.20 -2.67 -3.01
C PRO A 20 -8.75 -3.84 -2.18
N GLY A 21 -8.58 -3.78 -0.85
CA GLY A 21 -9.09 -4.78 0.08
C GLY A 21 -10.46 -4.43 0.70
N ALA A 22 -11.19 -3.47 0.12
CA ALA A 22 -12.51 -3.13 0.62
C ALA A 22 -13.48 -4.32 0.54
N SER A 23 -14.30 -4.53 1.56
CA SER A 23 -15.32 -5.59 1.58
C SER A 23 -16.38 -5.40 0.49
N ASP A 24 -16.71 -4.14 0.15
CA ASP A 24 -17.51 -3.77 -1.02
C ASP A 24 -16.58 -3.26 -2.14
N LEU A 25 -16.04 -4.19 -2.89
CA LEU A 25 -15.11 -3.89 -3.98
C LEU A 25 -15.77 -3.10 -5.12
N ALA A 26 -17.04 -3.38 -5.43
CA ALA A 26 -17.78 -2.66 -6.46
C ALA A 26 -18.00 -1.20 -6.08
N GLY A 27 -18.41 -0.96 -4.84
CA GLY A 27 -18.55 0.37 -4.28
C GLY A 27 -17.25 1.16 -4.26
N GLU A 28 -16.11 0.51 -3.95
CA GLU A 28 -14.80 1.18 -3.98
C GLU A 28 -14.36 1.53 -5.41
N ILE A 29 -14.61 0.66 -6.39
CA ILE A 29 -14.34 0.95 -7.80
C ILE A 29 -15.17 2.17 -8.27
N ASP A 30 -16.44 2.22 -7.92
CA ASP A 30 -17.29 3.37 -8.26
C ASP A 30 -16.87 4.64 -7.51
N ASN A 31 -16.38 4.50 -6.27
CA ASN A 31 -15.81 5.60 -5.51
C ASN A 31 -14.52 6.14 -6.17
N MET A 32 -13.66 5.28 -6.67
CA MET A 32 -12.47 5.69 -7.44
C MET A 32 -12.85 6.47 -8.70
N LYS A 33 -13.85 6.02 -9.47
CA LYS A 33 -14.34 6.73 -10.64
C LYS A 33 -14.83 8.14 -10.26
N ARG A 34 -15.66 8.26 -9.22
CA ARG A 34 -16.14 9.55 -8.72
C ARG A 34 -15.00 10.48 -8.29
N LYS A 35 -13.95 9.94 -7.65
CA LYS A 35 -12.75 10.71 -7.28
C LYS A 35 -11.99 11.20 -8.52
N ALA A 36 -11.83 10.35 -9.55
CA ALA A 36 -11.21 10.72 -10.80
C ALA A 36 -11.99 11.81 -11.52
N ASP A 37 -13.33 11.69 -11.61
CA ASP A 37 -14.22 12.67 -12.21
C ASP A 37 -14.21 14.01 -11.44
N ALA A 38 -14.01 13.96 -10.12
CA ALA A 38 -13.85 15.12 -9.25
C ALA A 38 -12.47 15.79 -9.35
N GLY A 39 -11.54 15.25 -10.14
CA GLY A 39 -10.25 15.86 -10.41
C GLY A 39 -9.04 15.15 -9.78
N ALA A 40 -9.19 13.93 -9.24
CA ALA A 40 -8.02 13.17 -8.81
C ALA A 40 -7.15 12.77 -10.02
N GLU A 41 -5.87 13.09 -9.93
CA GLU A 41 -4.87 12.87 -10.98
C GLU A 41 -4.09 11.57 -10.78
N PHE A 42 -4.03 11.07 -9.56
CA PHE A 42 -3.43 9.77 -9.19
C PHE A 42 -4.10 9.17 -7.96
N PHE A 43 -3.84 7.88 -7.71
CA PHE A 43 -4.31 7.18 -6.52
C PHE A 43 -3.14 6.64 -5.70
N GLN A 44 -3.28 6.65 -4.37
CA GLN A 44 -2.46 5.87 -3.44
C GLN A 44 -3.33 4.80 -2.80
N THR A 45 -2.84 3.55 -2.78
CA THR A 45 -3.64 2.47 -2.19
C THR A 45 -3.36 2.28 -0.71
N GLN A 46 -4.26 1.56 -0.04
CA GLN A 46 -3.97 0.90 1.23
C GLN A 46 -2.82 -0.11 1.04
N ALA A 47 -2.21 -0.59 2.14
CA ALA A 47 -1.09 -1.53 2.07
C ALA A 47 -1.49 -2.83 1.34
N ILE A 48 -0.63 -3.28 0.43
CA ILE A 48 -0.82 -4.47 -0.38
C ILE A 48 0.11 -5.58 0.12
N TYR A 49 -0.47 -6.74 0.41
CA TYR A 49 0.24 -7.97 0.78
C TYR A 49 -0.12 -9.14 -0.12
N ASP A 50 -1.35 -9.16 -0.66
CA ASP A 50 -1.82 -10.12 -1.65
C ASP A 50 -1.76 -9.49 -3.04
N VAL A 51 -0.75 -9.90 -3.82
CA VAL A 51 -0.49 -9.38 -5.18
C VAL A 51 -1.55 -9.86 -6.16
N ASP A 52 -2.05 -11.09 -6.01
CA ASP A 52 -3.04 -11.66 -6.92
C ASP A 52 -4.40 -10.97 -6.73
N ALA A 53 -4.81 -10.72 -5.49
CA ALA A 53 -6.01 -9.95 -5.19
C ALA A 53 -5.90 -8.51 -5.73
N PHE A 54 -4.72 -7.91 -5.62
CA PHE A 54 -4.47 -6.59 -6.16
C PHE A 54 -4.52 -6.56 -7.70
N ASP A 55 -3.95 -7.54 -8.39
CA ASP A 55 -4.06 -7.66 -9.85
C ASP A 55 -5.51 -7.76 -10.31
N GLN A 56 -6.30 -8.62 -9.64
CA GLN A 56 -7.73 -8.74 -9.92
C GLN A 56 -8.49 -7.41 -9.71
N PHE A 57 -8.14 -6.66 -8.66
CA PHE A 57 -8.71 -5.33 -8.43
C PHE A 57 -8.36 -4.38 -9.57
N MET A 58 -7.08 -4.27 -9.96
CA MET A 58 -6.62 -3.38 -11.02
C MET A 58 -7.27 -3.70 -12.37
N ASN A 59 -7.41 -4.99 -12.68
CA ASN A 59 -8.08 -5.46 -13.90
C ASN A 59 -9.56 -5.10 -13.94
N LYS A 60 -10.25 -5.06 -12.79
CA LYS A 60 -11.66 -4.64 -12.68
C LYS A 60 -11.80 -3.12 -12.65
N ALA A 61 -10.99 -2.45 -11.87
CA ALA A 61 -11.08 -1.00 -11.64
C ALA A 61 -10.70 -0.18 -12.89
N LYS A 62 -9.64 -0.61 -13.60
CA LYS A 62 -9.09 0.09 -14.79
C LYS A 62 -9.04 1.61 -14.56
N PRO A 63 -8.30 2.09 -13.56
CA PRO A 63 -8.41 3.45 -13.03
C PRO A 63 -8.13 4.56 -14.04
N GLY A 64 -7.43 4.27 -15.16
CA GLY A 64 -7.06 5.26 -16.17
C GLY A 64 -6.16 6.38 -15.64
N LYS A 65 -5.74 6.33 -14.40
CA LYS A 65 -4.86 7.25 -13.69
C LYS A 65 -3.70 6.48 -13.05
N PRO A 66 -2.53 7.11 -12.83
CA PRO A 66 -1.43 6.49 -12.10
C PRO A 66 -1.87 5.97 -10.73
N VAL A 67 -1.40 4.78 -10.37
CA VAL A 67 -1.62 4.20 -9.04
C VAL A 67 -0.27 3.99 -8.38
N LEU A 68 -0.14 4.41 -7.12
CA LEU A 68 0.98 4.13 -6.23
C LEU A 68 0.53 3.09 -5.21
N ALA A 69 1.10 1.89 -5.26
CA ALA A 69 0.75 0.83 -4.32
C ALA A 69 1.33 1.10 -2.93
N GLY A 70 0.50 0.98 -1.90
CA GLY A 70 0.91 1.13 -0.52
C GLY A 70 1.74 -0.06 -0.04
N ILE A 71 2.88 0.20 0.59
CA ILE A 71 3.77 -0.80 1.17
C ILE A 71 4.03 -0.45 2.64
N ILE A 72 3.73 -1.38 3.55
CA ILE A 72 4.06 -1.25 4.97
C ILE A 72 4.90 -2.47 5.38
N PRO A 73 6.17 -2.30 5.79
CA PRO A 73 6.98 -3.40 6.30
C PRO A 73 6.40 -3.99 7.59
N ILE A 74 6.30 -5.31 7.70
CA ILE A 74 5.75 -6.01 8.87
C ILE A 74 6.82 -6.08 9.96
N LYS A 75 6.62 -5.40 11.09
CA LYS A 75 7.63 -5.32 12.17
C LYS A 75 7.48 -6.37 13.25
N SER A 76 6.33 -7.02 13.34
CA SER A 76 6.04 -8.06 14.31
C SER A 76 4.73 -8.77 13.99
N VAL A 77 4.55 -9.98 14.51
CA VAL A 77 3.28 -10.71 14.47
C VAL A 77 2.14 -9.89 15.08
N LYS A 78 2.39 -9.24 16.23
CA LYS A 78 1.39 -8.39 16.89
C LYS A 78 0.92 -7.23 16.00
N MET A 79 1.84 -6.60 15.26
CA MET A 79 1.49 -5.54 14.31
C MET A 79 0.63 -6.11 13.18
N ALA A 80 1.01 -7.25 12.60
CA ALA A 80 0.27 -7.88 11.51
C ALA A 80 -1.16 -8.24 11.93
N GLN A 81 -1.32 -8.87 13.10
CA GLN A 81 -2.63 -9.20 13.68
C GLN A 81 -3.46 -7.94 13.93
N TYR A 82 -2.86 -6.90 14.52
CA TYR A 82 -3.55 -5.62 14.73
C TYR A 82 -4.03 -5.01 13.40
N MET A 83 -3.21 -5.07 12.36
CA MET A 83 -3.58 -4.53 11.05
C MET A 83 -4.74 -5.30 10.44
N ASN A 84 -4.73 -6.63 10.50
CA ASN A 84 -5.83 -7.47 10.02
C ASN A 84 -7.13 -7.21 10.81
N ASP A 85 -7.02 -7.01 12.12
CA ASP A 85 -8.19 -6.81 12.98
C ASP A 85 -8.79 -5.40 12.90
N LYS A 86 -7.96 -4.37 12.69
CA LYS A 86 -8.32 -2.97 12.95
C LYS A 86 -8.22 -2.05 11.76
N ILE A 87 -7.49 -2.43 10.71
CA ILE A 87 -7.30 -1.55 9.56
C ILE A 87 -8.15 -2.05 8.38
N PRO A 88 -9.27 -1.38 8.07
CA PRO A 88 -10.14 -1.82 6.99
C PRO A 88 -9.41 -1.91 5.65
N GLY A 89 -9.51 -3.06 4.99
CA GLY A 89 -8.91 -3.30 3.69
C GLY A 89 -7.43 -3.68 3.72
N VAL A 90 -6.86 -3.92 4.90
CA VAL A 90 -5.59 -4.61 5.05
C VAL A 90 -5.87 -6.07 5.36
N ASP A 91 -5.28 -6.95 4.57
CA ASP A 91 -5.29 -8.39 4.78
C ASP A 91 -3.87 -8.92 4.57
N ILE A 92 -3.22 -9.29 5.68
CA ILE A 92 -1.88 -9.87 5.66
C ILE A 92 -2.05 -11.39 5.68
N PRO A 93 -1.64 -12.10 4.62
CA PRO A 93 -1.73 -13.55 4.53
C PRO A 93 -1.03 -14.25 5.68
N GLN A 94 -1.61 -15.35 6.16
CA GLN A 94 -1.09 -16.07 7.33
C GLN A 94 0.33 -16.57 7.12
N ASP A 95 0.70 -16.99 5.91
CA ASP A 95 2.06 -17.45 5.59
C ASP A 95 3.12 -16.34 5.78
N LEU A 96 2.76 -15.07 5.55
CA LEU A 96 3.66 -13.94 5.83
C LEU A 96 3.79 -13.70 7.33
N ILE A 97 2.70 -13.85 8.08
CA ILE A 97 2.73 -13.77 9.55
C ILE A 97 3.60 -14.89 10.12
N ASP A 98 3.45 -16.12 9.62
CA ASP A 98 4.23 -17.28 10.05
C ASP A 98 5.73 -17.11 9.77
N LYS A 99 6.10 -16.51 8.64
CA LYS A 99 7.51 -16.16 8.33
C LYS A 99 8.09 -15.20 9.36
N ILE A 100 7.33 -14.19 9.78
CA ILE A 100 7.75 -13.23 10.80
C ILE A 100 7.85 -13.93 12.17
N ASP A 101 6.89 -14.80 12.52
CA ASP A 101 6.87 -15.55 13.78
C ASP A 101 8.06 -16.49 13.90
N ALA A 102 8.47 -17.13 12.81
CA ALA A 102 9.65 -18.01 12.76
C ALA A 102 10.99 -17.31 13.09
N ALA A 103 11.03 -15.98 13.05
CA ALA A 103 12.19 -15.21 13.50
C ALA A 103 12.28 -15.10 15.04
N GLY A 104 11.18 -15.35 15.75
CA GLY A 104 11.10 -15.21 17.20
C GLY A 104 11.41 -13.77 17.65
N ASP A 105 12.18 -13.65 18.74
CA ASP A 105 12.57 -12.37 19.32
C ASP A 105 13.79 -11.70 18.64
N ASP A 106 14.35 -12.32 17.61
CA ASP A 106 15.51 -11.80 16.88
C ASP A 106 15.07 -10.62 15.96
N LYS A 107 15.25 -9.41 16.45
CA LYS A 107 14.87 -8.17 15.74
C LYS A 107 15.59 -8.01 14.39
N ALA A 108 16.84 -8.47 14.27
CA ALA A 108 17.57 -8.37 13.02
C ALA A 108 16.96 -9.32 11.98
N LYS A 109 16.68 -10.55 12.37
CA LYS A 109 16.04 -11.55 11.52
C LYS A 109 14.61 -11.13 11.11
N VAL A 110 13.83 -10.56 12.04
CA VAL A 110 12.52 -9.97 11.71
C VAL A 110 12.65 -8.88 10.65
N ALA A 111 13.64 -7.98 10.81
CA ALA A 111 13.87 -6.92 9.84
C ALA A 111 14.25 -7.47 8.46
N ASP A 112 15.14 -8.46 8.38
CA ASP A 112 15.57 -9.09 7.14
C ASP A 112 14.39 -9.77 6.41
N ILE A 113 13.56 -10.52 7.13
CA ILE A 113 12.36 -11.16 6.55
C ILE A 113 11.37 -10.09 6.08
N SER A 114 11.15 -9.04 6.85
CA SER A 114 10.25 -7.96 6.48
C SER A 114 10.72 -7.19 5.23
N ILE A 115 12.02 -6.94 5.12
CA ILE A 115 12.64 -6.34 3.94
C ILE A 115 12.44 -7.24 2.71
N GLU A 116 12.63 -8.54 2.87
CA GLU A 116 12.42 -9.52 1.80
C GLU A 116 10.96 -9.53 1.33
N ILE A 117 10.00 -9.59 2.27
CA ILE A 117 8.56 -9.54 1.96
C ILE A 117 8.23 -8.24 1.22
N ALA A 118 8.60 -7.08 1.78
CA ALA A 118 8.29 -5.79 1.19
C ALA A 118 8.95 -5.62 -0.20
N GLY A 119 10.22 -5.99 -0.35
CA GLY A 119 10.94 -5.89 -1.62
C GLY A 119 10.37 -6.81 -2.69
N SER A 120 10.02 -8.06 -2.34
CA SER A 120 9.37 -9.00 -3.25
C SER A 120 7.99 -8.51 -3.69
N THR A 121 7.22 -7.93 -2.77
CA THR A 121 5.92 -7.31 -3.09
C THR A 121 6.09 -6.14 -4.06
N VAL A 122 7.03 -5.21 -3.79
CA VAL A 122 7.33 -4.08 -4.70
C VAL A 122 7.71 -4.59 -6.09
N ARG A 123 8.55 -5.62 -6.17
CA ARG A 123 8.95 -6.23 -7.45
C ARG A 123 7.76 -6.79 -8.20
N ALA A 124 6.89 -7.52 -7.53
CA ALA A 124 5.71 -8.14 -8.14
C ALA A 124 4.69 -7.10 -8.64
N LEU A 125 4.61 -5.93 -7.99
CA LEU A 125 3.70 -4.84 -8.37
C LEU A 125 4.23 -3.93 -9.50
N ARG A 126 5.47 -4.13 -9.96
CA ARG A 126 6.17 -3.22 -10.88
C ARG A 126 5.39 -2.93 -12.16
N ASP A 127 4.82 -3.96 -12.77
CA ASP A 127 4.11 -3.84 -14.04
C ASP A 127 2.62 -3.47 -13.87
N MET A 128 2.13 -3.50 -12.65
CA MET A 128 0.72 -3.20 -12.33
C MET A 128 0.51 -1.75 -11.91
N THR A 129 1.57 -1.06 -11.49
CA THR A 129 1.48 0.28 -10.89
C THR A 129 2.50 1.26 -11.47
N ARG A 130 2.27 2.55 -11.26
CA ARG A 130 3.23 3.58 -11.65
C ARG A 130 4.41 3.68 -10.67
N GLY A 131 4.24 3.17 -9.46
CA GLY A 131 5.23 3.18 -8.39
C GLY A 131 4.63 2.72 -7.07
N VAL A 132 5.36 2.92 -6.00
CA VAL A 132 4.96 2.54 -4.65
C VAL A 132 4.96 3.72 -3.70
N HIS A 133 4.11 3.65 -2.68
CA HIS A 133 4.10 4.54 -1.53
C HIS A 133 4.52 3.75 -0.29
N VAL A 134 5.77 3.93 0.16
CA VAL A 134 6.30 3.20 1.30
C VAL A 134 6.00 3.94 2.60
N MET A 135 5.21 3.32 3.46
CA MET A 135 4.88 3.80 4.80
C MET A 135 5.77 3.05 5.82
N ALA A 136 6.96 3.57 6.06
CA ALA A 136 7.99 2.90 6.85
C ALA A 136 7.67 2.80 8.34
N ILE A 137 6.88 3.76 8.88
CA ILE A 137 6.42 3.80 10.28
C ILE A 137 7.59 3.62 11.27
N GLY A 138 8.65 4.45 11.14
CA GLY A 138 9.84 4.41 11.99
C GLY A 138 10.90 3.37 11.56
N TRP A 139 10.81 2.87 10.32
CA TRP A 139 11.84 2.03 9.66
C TRP A 139 12.35 2.68 8.37
N GLU A 140 12.45 4.01 8.36
CA GLU A 140 12.91 4.79 7.20
C GLU A 140 14.33 4.36 6.77
N ASP A 141 15.16 3.93 7.71
CA ASP A 141 16.51 3.39 7.47
C ASP A 141 16.53 2.06 6.71
N LYS A 142 15.40 1.33 6.66
CA LYS A 142 15.25 0.08 5.92
C LYS A 142 14.78 0.27 4.47
N ILE A 143 14.30 1.47 4.11
CA ILE A 143 13.79 1.73 2.75
C ILE A 143 14.83 1.43 1.67
N PRO A 144 16.12 1.83 1.79
CA PRO A 144 17.11 1.48 0.77
C PRO A 144 17.21 -0.02 0.52
N ALA A 145 17.26 -0.83 1.59
CA ALA A 145 17.35 -2.29 1.47
C ALA A 145 16.09 -2.91 0.83
N ILE A 146 14.90 -2.36 1.11
CA ILE A 146 13.64 -2.79 0.44
C ILE A 146 13.72 -2.50 -1.06
N LEU A 147 14.20 -1.32 -1.45
CA LEU A 147 14.33 -0.94 -2.87
C LEU A 147 15.40 -1.75 -3.59
N ASP A 148 16.51 -2.07 -2.93
CA ASP A 148 17.55 -2.96 -3.47
C ASP A 148 16.98 -4.36 -3.75
N ARG A 149 16.19 -4.92 -2.83
CA ARG A 149 15.48 -6.20 -3.02
C ARG A 149 14.47 -6.15 -4.16
N ALA A 150 13.82 -5.02 -4.35
CA ALA A 150 12.87 -4.82 -5.45
C ALA A 150 13.55 -4.72 -6.82
N SER A 151 14.82 -4.33 -6.86
CA SER A 151 15.57 -4.10 -8.12
C SER A 151 16.23 -5.36 -8.70
N GLY A 152 16.51 -6.36 -7.86
CA GLY A 152 17.04 -7.67 -8.26
C GLY A 152 15.98 -8.64 -8.65
#